data_597a7baa447a6e9e8162c94144de7bed
#
_entry.id   597a7baa447a6e9e8162c94144de7bed
#
_cell.length_a   1.000
_cell.length_b   1.000
_cell.length_c   1.000
_cell.angle_alpha   90.00
_cell.angle_beta   90.00
_cell.angle_gamma   90.00
#
_symmetry.space_group_name_H-M   'P 1'
#
loop_
_entity.id
_entity.type
_entity.pdbx_description
1 polymer ?
#
loop_
_entity_poly.entity_id
_entity_poly.type
_entity_poly.pdbx_seq_one_letter_code
_entity_poly.pdbx_strand_id
1 'polypeptide(L)'
;MRAFGSFDPEAHEEEARERWGENEAHAESARRTRTYGPREWETIRAESEAIEAELCELFTRGVPATAPEAIALAERHRAHIDRWFYPCSAEIHVGLSRGYVEDPRFAAHYDRRRRGFAVYVRDAILARHGA
;
A
#
# COMPACT_ATOMS: atom_id res chain seq x y z
N MET A 1 -16.88 8.84 -8.07
CA MET A 1 -15.61 8.29 -8.43
C MET A 1 -15.19 7.16 -7.49
N ARG A 2 -14.56 6.17 -8.00
CA ARG A 2 -14.05 5.08 -7.17
C ARG A 2 -12.82 5.54 -6.39
N ALA A 3 -12.47 4.81 -5.35
CA ALA A 3 -11.33 5.16 -4.51
C ALA A 3 -10.06 5.33 -5.33
N PHE A 4 -9.94 4.59 -6.41
CA PHE A 4 -8.75 4.61 -7.24
C PHE A 4 -8.97 5.27 -8.59
N GLY A 5 -10.07 5.96 -8.74
CA GLY A 5 -10.30 6.86 -9.85
C GLY A 5 -10.48 6.17 -11.20
N SER A 6 -9.39 5.92 -11.88
CA SER A 6 -9.44 5.49 -13.27
C SER A 6 -9.71 4.01 -13.47
N PHE A 7 -9.98 3.27 -12.42
CA PHE A 7 -10.36 1.88 -12.53
C PHE A 7 -11.68 1.77 -13.27
N ASP A 8 -11.83 0.68 -14.05
CA ASP A 8 -13.12 0.29 -14.58
C ASP A 8 -14.00 -0.07 -13.38
N PRO A 9 -15.07 0.69 -13.12
CA PRO A 9 -15.86 0.46 -11.93
C PRO A 9 -16.46 -0.92 -11.83
N GLU A 10 -16.92 -1.47 -12.94
CA GLU A 10 -17.59 -2.78 -12.91
C GLU A 10 -16.61 -3.90 -12.68
N ALA A 11 -15.49 -3.89 -13.40
CA ALA A 11 -14.47 -4.90 -13.22
C ALA A 11 -13.90 -4.83 -11.82
N HIS A 12 -13.69 -3.63 -11.32
CA HIS A 12 -13.14 -3.45 -9.99
C HIS A 12 -14.12 -3.91 -8.92
N GLU A 13 -15.41 -3.62 -9.11
CA GLU A 13 -16.42 -4.02 -8.17
C GLU A 13 -16.55 -5.52 -8.09
N GLU A 14 -16.49 -6.20 -9.24
CA GLU A 14 -16.53 -7.65 -9.28
C GLU A 14 -15.32 -8.24 -8.56
N GLU A 15 -14.17 -7.70 -8.82
CA GLU A 15 -12.94 -8.11 -8.15
C GLU A 15 -13.06 -7.93 -6.64
N ALA A 16 -13.63 -6.82 -6.21
CA ALA A 16 -13.80 -6.54 -4.79
C ALA A 16 -14.74 -7.53 -4.13
N ARG A 17 -15.76 -7.95 -4.83
CA ARG A 17 -16.69 -8.96 -4.29
C ARG A 17 -16.01 -10.31 -4.13
N GLU A 18 -15.13 -10.65 -5.05
CA GLU A 18 -14.38 -11.89 -4.96
C GLU A 18 -13.35 -11.83 -3.87
N ARG A 19 -12.81 -10.65 -3.66
CA ARG A 19 -11.86 -10.41 -2.58
C ARG A 19 -12.60 -9.78 -1.43
N TRP A 20 -13.21 -10.64 -0.65
CA TRP A 20 -13.89 -10.17 0.53
C TRP A 20 -13.07 -9.09 1.22
N GLY A 21 -13.71 -8.03 1.61
CA GLY A 21 -13.08 -7.01 2.40
C GLY A 21 -12.73 -5.73 1.66
N GLU A 22 -12.66 -5.74 0.33
CA GLU A 22 -12.34 -4.50 -0.37
C GLU A 22 -13.44 -3.46 -0.21
N ASN A 23 -14.72 -3.86 -0.34
CA ASN A 23 -15.81 -2.95 -0.09
C ASN A 23 -15.89 -2.55 1.37
N GLU A 24 -15.65 -3.49 2.26
CA GLU A 24 -15.64 -3.19 3.69
C GLU A 24 -14.46 -2.31 4.05
N ALA A 25 -13.30 -2.56 3.45
CA ALA A 25 -12.12 -1.74 3.69
C ALA A 25 -12.37 -0.30 3.25
N HIS A 26 -13.00 -0.13 2.10
CA HIS A 26 -13.31 1.20 1.60
C HIS A 26 -14.28 1.92 2.55
N ALA A 27 -15.32 1.23 3.00
CA ALA A 27 -16.29 1.81 3.91
C ALA A 27 -15.66 2.15 5.26
N GLU A 28 -14.80 1.28 5.76
CA GLU A 28 -14.12 1.50 7.03
C GLU A 28 -13.16 2.68 6.93
N SER A 29 -12.44 2.76 5.82
CA SER A 29 -11.54 3.89 5.59
C SER A 29 -12.33 5.21 5.60
N ALA A 30 -13.47 5.23 4.94
CA ALA A 30 -14.31 6.41 4.91
C ALA A 30 -14.78 6.78 6.31
N ARG A 31 -15.15 5.79 7.11
CA ARG A 31 -15.61 6.05 8.48
C ARG A 31 -14.50 6.64 9.34
N ARG A 32 -13.31 6.03 9.28
CA ARG A 32 -12.19 6.49 10.11
C ARG A 32 -11.70 7.85 9.69
N THR A 33 -11.49 8.05 8.40
CA THR A 33 -10.89 9.30 7.92
C THR A 33 -11.81 10.49 8.08
N ARG A 34 -13.11 10.25 8.19
CA ARG A 34 -14.06 11.33 8.44
C ARG A 34 -13.81 12.05 9.75
N THR A 35 -13.21 11.36 10.70
CA THR A 35 -12.94 11.93 12.02
C THR A 35 -11.57 12.58 12.15
N TYR A 36 -10.74 12.48 11.10
CA TYR A 36 -9.37 12.98 11.17
C TYR A 36 -9.29 14.46 10.87
N GLY A 37 -8.54 15.18 11.71
CA GLY A 37 -8.23 16.57 11.49
C GLY A 37 -6.84 16.74 10.90
N PRO A 38 -6.38 18.00 10.76
CA PRO A 38 -5.08 18.28 10.16
C PRO A 38 -3.91 17.60 10.86
N ARG A 39 -3.99 17.45 12.16
CA ARG A 39 -2.91 16.84 12.93
C ARG A 39 -2.76 15.35 12.60
N GLU A 40 -3.88 14.65 12.53
CA GLU A 40 -3.85 13.22 12.18
C GLU A 40 -3.33 13.05 10.75
N TRP A 41 -3.81 13.87 9.82
CA TRP A 41 -3.34 13.75 8.44
C TRP A 41 -1.87 14.05 8.30
N GLU A 42 -1.35 14.98 9.09
CA GLU A 42 0.08 15.26 9.08
C GLU A 42 0.87 14.04 9.55
N THR A 43 0.40 13.39 10.61
CA THR A 43 1.05 12.18 11.13
C THR A 43 1.02 11.07 10.08
N ILE A 44 -0.13 10.87 9.44
CA ILE A 44 -0.28 9.84 8.41
C ILE A 44 0.72 10.08 7.28
N ARG A 45 0.81 11.33 6.80
CA ARG A 45 1.74 11.64 5.72
C ARG A 45 3.19 11.45 6.13
N ALA A 46 3.53 11.84 7.35
CA ALA A 46 4.90 11.69 7.83
C ALA A 46 5.29 10.23 7.95
N GLU A 47 4.40 9.40 8.46
CA GLU A 47 4.67 7.97 8.58
C GLU A 47 4.82 7.32 7.22
N SER A 48 3.92 7.65 6.31
CA SER A 48 3.96 7.10 4.95
C SER A 48 5.26 7.51 4.24
N GLU A 49 5.62 8.78 4.38
CA GLU A 49 6.84 9.29 3.77
C GLU A 49 8.08 8.59 4.33
N ALA A 50 8.11 8.38 5.63
CA ALA A 50 9.27 7.72 6.26
C ALA A 50 9.41 6.28 5.76
N ILE A 51 8.30 5.54 5.69
CA ILE A 51 8.33 4.16 5.22
C ILE A 51 8.83 4.09 3.79
N GLU A 52 8.29 4.94 2.92
CA GLU A 52 8.68 4.93 1.51
C GLU A 52 10.13 5.35 1.33
N ALA A 53 10.57 6.36 2.09
CA ALA A 53 11.96 6.83 1.98
C ALA A 53 12.94 5.74 2.41
N GLU A 54 12.62 5.05 3.50
CA GLU A 54 13.51 3.99 3.99
C GLU A 54 13.55 2.80 3.04
N LEU A 55 12.41 2.42 2.48
CA LEU A 55 12.39 1.37 1.46
C LEU A 55 13.18 1.76 0.23
N CYS A 56 13.02 3.02 -0.20
CA CYS A 56 13.73 3.49 -1.38
C CYS A 56 15.22 3.54 -1.15
N GLU A 57 15.65 3.84 0.06
CA GLU A 57 17.06 3.82 0.39
C GLU A 57 17.63 2.41 0.27
N LEU A 58 16.92 1.40 0.78
CA LEU A 58 17.35 0.02 0.64
C LEU A 58 17.44 -0.37 -0.84
N PHE A 59 16.42 0.01 -1.61
CA PHE A 59 16.41 -0.26 -3.03
C PHE A 59 17.62 0.35 -3.74
N THR A 60 17.90 1.60 -3.42
CA THR A 60 19.01 2.34 -4.04
C THR A 60 20.36 1.71 -3.70
N ARG A 61 20.48 1.18 -2.48
CA ARG A 61 21.70 0.51 -2.04
C ARG A 61 21.84 -0.93 -2.54
N GLY A 62 20.84 -1.42 -3.27
CA GLY A 62 20.90 -2.77 -3.80
C GLY A 62 20.54 -3.86 -2.81
N VAL A 63 19.91 -3.50 -1.68
CA VAL A 63 19.47 -4.49 -0.70
C VAL A 63 18.27 -5.26 -1.28
N PRO A 64 18.30 -6.60 -1.28
CA PRO A 64 17.18 -7.36 -1.85
C PRO A 64 15.88 -7.10 -1.13
N ALA A 65 14.78 -7.15 -1.86
CA ALA A 65 13.45 -6.99 -1.26
C ALA A 65 13.14 -8.10 -0.27
N THR A 66 13.85 -9.21 -0.35
CA THR A 66 13.68 -10.34 0.56
C THR A 66 14.52 -10.22 1.82
N ALA A 67 15.32 -9.16 1.94
CA ALA A 67 16.16 -8.98 3.12
C ALA A 67 15.30 -8.65 4.35
N PRO A 68 15.77 -9.02 5.54
CA PRO A 68 15.00 -8.77 6.77
C PRO A 68 14.61 -7.30 6.95
N GLU A 69 15.47 -6.36 6.57
CA GLU A 69 15.19 -4.95 6.69
C GLU A 69 14.02 -4.53 5.80
N ALA A 70 14.00 -5.06 4.57
CA ALA A 70 12.92 -4.73 3.64
C ALA A 70 11.61 -5.34 4.11
N ILE A 71 11.67 -6.57 4.62
CA ILE A 71 10.49 -7.26 5.14
C ILE A 71 9.92 -6.50 6.34
N ALA A 72 10.79 -6.00 7.22
CA ALA A 72 10.34 -5.24 8.37
C ALA A 72 9.65 -3.95 7.95
N LEU A 73 10.13 -3.29 6.91
CA LEU A 73 9.49 -2.09 6.40
C LEU A 73 8.17 -2.39 5.72
N ALA A 74 8.07 -3.54 5.04
CA ALA A 74 6.80 -3.98 4.47
C ALA A 74 5.76 -4.18 5.58
N GLU A 75 6.18 -4.72 6.72
CA GLU A 75 5.26 -4.89 7.84
C GLU A 75 4.85 -3.54 8.42
N ARG A 76 5.77 -2.59 8.51
CA ARG A 76 5.41 -1.24 8.95
C ARG A 76 4.39 -0.61 8.00
N HIS A 77 4.53 -0.89 6.72
CA HIS A 77 3.58 -0.40 5.71
C HIS A 77 2.20 -0.99 5.95
N ARG A 78 2.12 -2.29 6.19
CA ARG A 78 0.84 -2.94 6.48
C ARG A 78 0.23 -2.37 7.77
N ALA A 79 1.03 -2.24 8.82
CA ALA A 79 0.56 -1.74 10.11
C ALA A 79 0.08 -0.30 10.01
N HIS A 80 0.69 0.49 9.14
CA HIS A 80 0.29 1.87 8.92
C HIS A 80 -1.13 1.92 8.33
N ILE A 81 -1.40 1.09 7.33
CA ILE A 81 -2.73 1.00 6.74
C ILE A 81 -3.73 0.50 7.77
N ASP A 82 -3.35 -0.54 8.50
CA ASP A 82 -4.21 -1.16 9.51
C ASP A 82 -4.64 -0.16 10.58
N ARG A 83 -3.70 0.67 10.99
CA ARG A 83 -3.97 1.64 12.04
C ARG A 83 -4.88 2.78 11.58
N TRP A 84 -4.62 3.30 10.40
CA TRP A 84 -5.24 4.57 10.00
C TRP A 84 -6.45 4.42 9.08
N PHE A 85 -6.53 3.34 8.33
CA PHE A 85 -7.55 3.25 7.30
C PHE A 85 -8.53 2.10 7.49
N TYR A 86 -8.03 0.87 7.62
CA TYR A 86 -8.89 -0.30 7.78
C TYR A 86 -8.05 -1.49 8.20
N PRO A 87 -8.68 -2.51 8.83
CA PRO A 87 -7.93 -3.72 9.17
C PRO A 87 -7.29 -4.31 7.92
N CYS A 88 -5.97 -4.39 7.92
CA CYS A 88 -5.22 -4.80 6.75
C CYS A 88 -4.59 -6.17 7.00
N SER A 89 -5.25 -7.20 6.49
CA SER A 89 -4.73 -8.57 6.59
C SER A 89 -3.58 -8.77 5.61
N ALA A 90 -2.88 -9.89 5.79
CA ALA A 90 -1.84 -10.27 4.84
C ALA A 90 -2.39 -10.37 3.42
N GLU A 91 -3.57 -10.96 3.29
CA GLU A 91 -4.20 -11.15 1.99
C GLU A 91 -4.51 -9.82 1.32
N ILE A 92 -5.09 -8.89 2.08
CA ILE A 92 -5.38 -7.56 1.54
C ILE A 92 -4.09 -6.85 1.15
N HIS A 93 -3.06 -6.96 1.98
CA HIS A 93 -1.79 -6.30 1.73
C HIS A 93 -1.14 -6.82 0.45
N VAL A 94 -1.17 -8.13 0.25
CA VAL A 94 -0.65 -8.73 -0.98
C VAL A 94 -1.43 -8.22 -2.19
N GLY A 95 -2.76 -8.16 -2.07
CA GLY A 95 -3.58 -7.64 -3.17
C GLY A 95 -3.23 -6.20 -3.52
N LEU A 96 -3.04 -5.37 -2.50
CA LEU A 96 -2.63 -3.98 -2.73
C LEU A 96 -1.30 -3.91 -3.45
N SER A 97 -0.34 -4.74 -3.05
CA SER A 97 1.00 -4.71 -3.63
C SER A 97 1.00 -5.01 -5.11
N ARG A 98 0.12 -5.90 -5.53
CA ARG A 98 0.00 -6.22 -6.96
C ARG A 98 -0.58 -5.04 -7.73
N GLY A 99 -1.54 -4.35 -7.13
CA GLY A 99 -2.10 -3.15 -7.73
C GLY A 99 -1.06 -2.04 -7.88
N TYR A 100 -0.08 -1.99 -6.98
CA TYR A 100 0.96 -0.95 -7.05
C TYR A 100 1.78 -1.05 -8.33
N VAL A 101 1.88 -2.23 -8.91
CA VAL A 101 2.63 -2.43 -10.14
C VAL A 101 1.70 -2.37 -11.35
N GLU A 102 0.50 -2.90 -11.21
CA GLU A 102 -0.43 -3.02 -12.32
C GLU A 102 -1.16 -1.72 -12.66
N ASP A 103 -1.41 -0.89 -11.66
CA ASP A 103 -2.11 0.37 -11.89
C ASP A 103 -1.07 1.46 -12.19
N PRO A 104 -1.12 2.07 -13.38
CA PRO A 104 -0.11 3.08 -13.76
C PRO A 104 0.01 4.24 -12.77
N ARG A 105 -1.07 4.60 -12.09
CA ARG A 105 -1.02 5.70 -11.14
C ARG A 105 -0.20 5.34 -9.91
N PHE A 106 -0.39 4.13 -9.39
CA PHE A 106 0.39 3.68 -8.25
C PHE A 106 1.84 3.42 -8.63
N ALA A 107 2.05 2.84 -9.82
CA ALA A 107 3.41 2.62 -10.28
C ALA A 107 4.14 3.95 -10.41
N ALA A 108 3.48 4.97 -10.95
CA ALA A 108 4.10 6.28 -11.07
C ALA A 108 4.37 6.91 -9.72
N HIS A 109 3.48 6.73 -8.76
CA HIS A 109 3.66 7.27 -7.41
C HIS A 109 4.97 6.77 -6.79
N TYR A 110 5.20 5.46 -6.88
CA TYR A 110 6.43 4.89 -6.30
C TYR A 110 7.64 5.18 -7.17
N ASP A 111 7.49 5.02 -8.49
CA ASP A 111 8.63 5.17 -9.41
C ASP A 111 9.11 6.61 -9.52
N ARG A 112 8.34 7.59 -9.08
CA ARG A 112 8.82 8.97 -9.05
C ARG A 112 10.03 9.14 -8.13
N ARG A 113 10.18 8.27 -7.15
CA ARG A 113 11.36 8.28 -6.30
C ARG A 113 12.54 7.65 -7.00
N ARG A 114 12.29 6.55 -7.69
CA ARG A 114 13.34 5.87 -8.46
C ARG A 114 12.66 4.84 -9.35
N ARG A 115 13.11 4.75 -10.59
CA ARG A 115 12.57 3.80 -11.55
C ARG A 115 12.70 2.37 -10.99
N GLY A 116 11.61 1.62 -11.03
CA GLY A 116 11.59 0.25 -10.55
C GLY A 116 11.20 0.12 -9.08
N PHE A 117 11.00 1.23 -8.40
CA PHE A 117 10.70 1.19 -6.97
C PHE A 117 9.35 0.53 -6.68
N ALA A 118 8.35 0.71 -7.55
CA ALA A 118 7.05 0.08 -7.35
C ALA A 118 7.19 -1.45 -7.28
N VAL A 119 8.01 -2.01 -8.16
CA VAL A 119 8.27 -3.46 -8.16
C VAL A 119 8.97 -3.87 -6.88
N TYR A 120 9.92 -3.07 -6.43
CA TYR A 120 10.63 -3.37 -5.18
C TYR A 120 9.67 -3.39 -3.98
N VAL A 121 8.77 -2.42 -3.91
CA VAL A 121 7.79 -2.37 -2.82
C VAL A 121 6.89 -3.59 -2.86
N ARG A 122 6.38 -3.95 -4.04
CA ARG A 122 5.58 -5.16 -4.20
C ARG A 122 6.35 -6.38 -3.72
N ASP A 123 7.59 -6.52 -4.15
CA ASP A 123 8.37 -7.70 -3.83
C ASP A 123 8.64 -7.81 -2.33
N ALA A 124 8.88 -6.69 -1.66
CA ALA A 124 9.07 -6.69 -0.20
C ALA A 124 7.78 -7.12 0.51
N ILE A 125 6.64 -6.65 0.04
CA ILE A 125 5.35 -7.03 0.62
C ILE A 125 5.08 -8.51 0.39
N LEU A 126 5.33 -9.01 -0.82
CA LEU A 126 5.16 -10.42 -1.10
C LEU A 126 6.06 -11.27 -0.22
N ALA A 127 7.32 -10.85 -0.05
CA ALA A 127 8.27 -11.57 0.80
C ALA A 127 7.80 -11.58 2.25
N ARG A 128 7.25 -10.48 2.73
CA ARG A 128 6.74 -10.39 4.10
C ARG A 128 5.68 -11.45 4.37
N HIS A 129 4.86 -11.75 3.39
CA HIS A 129 3.72 -12.65 3.57
C HIS A 129 3.93 -14.03 2.96
N GLY A 130 5.10 -14.31 2.44
CA GLY A 130 5.39 -15.60 1.85
C GLY A 130 4.64 -15.87 0.56
N ALA A 131 4.33 -14.81 -0.16
CA ALA A 131 3.53 -14.94 -1.37
C ALA A 131 4.36 -14.81 -2.65
#